data_957cefa640e0d1b19d61b325c92274eb
#
_entry.id   957cefa640e0d1b19d61b325c92274eb
#
_cell.length_a   1.000
_cell.length_b   1.000
_cell.length_c   1.000
_cell.angle_alpha   90.00
_cell.angle_beta   90.00
_cell.angle_gamma   90.00
#
_symmetry.space_group_name_H-M   'P 1'
#
loop_
_entity.id
_entity.type
_entity.pdbx_description
1 polymer ?
#
loop_
_entity_poly.entity_id
_entity_poly.type
_entity_poly.pdbx_seq_one_letter_code
_entity_poly.pdbx_strand_id
1 'polypeptide(L)'
;MKKLLLMGFLISAAVYGEDFQVQTIGVAGKYYQSFYKSDKKIIPVPLINLNYNRFFLNGVKAGFTLYEEEDFKFSAIIDPLGGYFDGFTVKAKDMDKGYEKIEDRDSKFMYGLNLDFNLSENVFGNINYMFGEEGDKGEAYLTYVGYITDRLVILPSISAKYYSDDFVDYYVGVTKKEVLENEKIKKEYKGDNSFSLGASITAEYSITEQFIMSAFAGYEYFDDKISDSPLIDKDNQVYYGVGFRYSF
;
A
#
# COMPACT_ATOMS: atom_id res chain seq x y z
N MET A 1 -29.10 7.97 -12.20
CA MET A 1 -29.11 7.21 -10.94
C MET A 1 -28.20 5.96 -10.96
N LYS A 2 -27.54 5.59 -12.09
CA LYS A 2 -26.66 4.41 -12.20
C LYS A 2 -25.16 4.69 -11.95
N LYS A 3 -24.75 5.95 -11.81
CA LYS A 3 -23.34 6.34 -11.61
C LYS A 3 -22.85 6.28 -10.16
N LEU A 4 -23.72 5.99 -9.20
CA LEU A 4 -23.38 6.05 -7.76
C LEU A 4 -22.77 4.75 -7.19
N LEU A 5 -22.83 3.63 -7.91
CA LEU A 5 -22.49 2.31 -7.36
C LEU A 5 -21.01 1.93 -7.45
N LEU A 6 -20.22 2.61 -8.27
CA LEU A 6 -18.81 2.28 -8.50
C LEU A 6 -17.82 3.15 -7.70
N MET A 7 -18.30 4.16 -6.99
CA MET A 7 -17.48 5.06 -6.19
C MET A 7 -16.94 4.48 -4.87
N GLY A 8 -17.18 3.22 -4.58
CA GLY A 8 -16.86 2.60 -3.29
C GLY A 8 -15.37 2.36 -3.00
N PHE A 9 -14.45 2.67 -3.90
CA PHE A 9 -13.04 2.34 -3.67
C PHE A 9 -12.16 3.55 -3.32
N LEU A 10 -12.54 4.74 -3.68
CA LEU A 10 -11.73 5.93 -3.46
C LEU A 10 -12.43 7.04 -2.70
N ILE A 11 -13.74 7.00 -2.60
CA ILE A 11 -14.48 8.08 -1.97
C ILE A 11 -15.35 7.48 -0.89
N SER A 12 -14.99 7.69 0.37
CA SER A 12 -16.00 7.83 1.41
C SER A 12 -16.75 9.13 1.15
N ALA A 13 -17.51 9.20 0.04
CA ALA A 13 -18.39 10.32 -0.20
C ALA A 13 -19.40 10.34 0.94
N ALA A 14 -19.46 11.47 1.60
CA ALA A 14 -20.34 11.78 2.71
C ALA A 14 -21.75 11.23 2.46
N VAL A 15 -22.14 10.22 3.19
CA VAL A 15 -23.52 9.94 3.46
C VAL A 15 -23.73 10.30 4.92
N TYR A 16 -24.33 11.47 5.12
CA TYR A 16 -24.87 11.87 6.42
C TYR A 16 -25.97 10.88 6.82
N GLY A 17 -25.65 9.99 7.74
CA GLY A 17 -26.62 9.05 8.32
C GLY A 17 -26.01 8.32 9.50
N GLU A 18 -26.77 8.25 10.57
CA GLU A 18 -26.38 7.85 11.92
C GLU A 18 -26.02 6.37 12.13
N ASP A 19 -25.67 5.56 11.11
CA ASP A 19 -25.48 4.13 11.29
C ASP A 19 -24.15 3.63 10.73
N PHE A 20 -23.65 2.55 11.33
CA PHE A 20 -22.51 1.77 10.89
C PHE A 20 -22.77 1.21 9.48
N GLN A 21 -21.98 1.64 8.51
CA GLN A 21 -22.12 1.21 7.12
C GLN A 21 -20.94 0.35 6.69
N VAL A 22 -21.22 -0.91 6.41
CA VAL A 22 -20.34 -1.77 5.66
C VAL A 22 -20.54 -1.44 4.18
N GLN A 23 -19.55 -0.81 3.55
CA GLN A 23 -19.66 -0.48 2.13
C GLN A 23 -19.17 -1.63 1.26
N THR A 24 -18.03 -2.22 1.60
CA THR A 24 -17.50 -3.39 0.87
C THR A 24 -16.77 -4.33 1.80
N ILE A 25 -16.88 -5.63 1.51
CA ILE A 25 -16.05 -6.68 2.08
C ILE A 25 -15.57 -7.61 0.97
N GLY A 26 -14.28 -7.90 0.97
CA GLY A 26 -13.67 -8.79 -0.01
C GLY A 26 -12.22 -9.14 0.29
N VAL A 27 -11.63 -9.86 -0.63
CA VAL A 27 -10.22 -10.25 -0.56
C VAL A 27 -9.63 -10.34 -1.96
N ALA A 28 -8.35 -9.97 -2.07
CA ALA A 28 -7.55 -10.19 -3.26
C ALA A 28 -6.31 -11.04 -2.93
N GLY A 29 -5.81 -11.78 -3.91
CA GLY A 29 -4.47 -12.34 -3.88
C GLY A 29 -3.53 -11.41 -4.63
N LYS A 30 -2.51 -10.88 -3.95
CA LYS A 30 -1.42 -10.11 -4.57
C LYS A 30 -0.20 -10.99 -4.71
N TYR A 31 0.21 -11.25 -5.95
CA TYR A 31 1.53 -11.78 -6.26
C TYR A 31 2.50 -10.62 -6.44
N TYR A 32 3.69 -10.72 -5.87
CA TYR A 32 4.77 -9.78 -6.15
C TYR A 32 6.12 -10.49 -6.22
N GLN A 33 6.97 -9.98 -7.10
CA GLN A 33 8.36 -10.34 -7.12
C GLN A 33 9.06 -9.52 -6.03
N SER A 34 9.60 -10.20 -5.02
CA SER A 34 10.36 -9.51 -3.99
C SER A 34 11.52 -8.72 -4.60
N PHE A 35 11.76 -7.51 -4.12
CA PHE A 35 12.99 -6.78 -4.43
C PHE A 35 14.18 -7.26 -3.58
N TYR A 36 13.93 -7.96 -2.46
CA TYR A 36 14.97 -8.65 -1.71
C TYR A 36 15.50 -9.88 -2.45
N LYS A 37 16.70 -10.32 -2.08
CA LYS A 37 17.25 -11.65 -2.43
C LYS A 37 16.46 -12.75 -1.73
N SER A 38 15.24 -12.93 -2.14
CA SER A 38 14.26 -13.86 -1.54
C SER A 38 13.26 -14.34 -2.58
N ASP A 39 12.56 -15.41 -2.25
CA ASP A 39 11.51 -15.96 -3.10
C ASP A 39 10.35 -14.99 -3.34
N LYS A 40 9.65 -15.22 -4.43
CA LYS A 40 8.39 -14.55 -4.78
C LYS A 40 7.32 -14.86 -3.75
N LYS A 41 6.43 -13.90 -3.50
CA LYS A 41 5.38 -14.04 -2.49
C LYS A 41 3.99 -13.85 -3.06
N ILE A 42 3.04 -14.59 -2.49
CA ILE A 42 1.61 -14.33 -2.65
C ILE A 42 1.08 -13.95 -1.27
N ILE A 43 0.44 -12.79 -1.18
CA ILE A 43 -0.16 -12.32 0.05
C ILE A 43 -1.65 -12.04 -0.14
N PRO A 44 -2.48 -12.32 0.87
CA PRO A 44 -3.86 -11.85 0.87
C PRO A 44 -3.91 -10.34 1.13
N VAL A 45 -4.75 -9.65 0.36
CA VAL A 45 -5.03 -8.23 0.54
C VAL A 45 -6.50 -8.09 0.90
N PRO A 46 -6.84 -7.61 2.11
CA PRO A 46 -8.23 -7.36 2.47
C PRO A 46 -8.79 -6.18 1.66
N LEU A 47 -9.95 -6.38 1.07
CA LEU A 47 -10.72 -5.37 0.35
C LEU A 47 -11.92 -4.97 1.22
N ILE A 48 -11.64 -4.24 2.30
CA ILE A 48 -12.62 -3.87 3.31
C ILE A 48 -12.78 -2.35 3.28
N ASN A 49 -14.03 -1.89 3.25
CA ASN A 49 -14.35 -0.49 3.45
C ASN A 49 -15.57 -0.41 4.39
N LEU A 50 -15.33 0.15 5.58
CA LEU A 50 -16.34 0.34 6.61
C LEU A 50 -16.32 1.81 7.03
N ASN A 51 -17.51 2.38 7.26
CA ASN A 51 -17.64 3.70 7.84
C ASN A 51 -18.62 3.69 9.01
N TYR A 52 -18.29 4.41 10.07
CA TYR A 52 -19.15 4.65 11.21
C TYR A 52 -18.95 6.09 11.70
N ASN A 53 -19.88 6.96 11.43
CA ASN A 53 -19.74 8.39 11.69
C ASN A 53 -18.44 8.93 11.07
N ARG A 54 -17.51 9.38 11.93
CA ARG A 54 -16.18 9.87 11.54
C ARG A 54 -15.10 8.78 11.53
N PHE A 55 -15.40 7.57 11.98
CA PHE A 55 -14.45 6.45 11.94
C PHE A 55 -14.57 5.72 10.62
N PHE A 56 -13.45 5.25 10.10
CA PHE A 56 -13.40 4.40 8.91
C PHE A 56 -12.34 3.32 9.01
N LEU A 57 -12.55 2.24 8.27
CA LEU A 57 -11.56 1.19 8.01
C LEU A 57 -11.46 1.00 6.50
N ASN A 58 -10.25 1.17 5.96
CA ASN A 58 -9.95 0.95 4.56
C ASN A 58 -8.80 -0.06 4.42
N GLY A 59 -9.12 -1.27 3.92
CA GLY A 59 -8.21 -2.40 3.99
C GLY A 59 -7.87 -2.75 5.44
N VAL A 60 -6.63 -2.45 5.85
CA VAL A 60 -6.15 -2.63 7.23
C VAL A 60 -5.94 -1.32 7.97
N LYS A 61 -5.98 -0.19 7.24
CA LYS A 61 -5.81 1.14 7.83
C LYS A 61 -7.13 1.60 8.45
N ALA A 62 -7.09 1.96 9.73
CA ALA A 62 -8.22 2.61 10.40
C ALA A 62 -7.97 4.11 10.53
N GLY A 63 -9.03 4.90 10.56
CA GLY A 63 -8.88 6.33 10.67
C GLY A 63 -10.09 7.03 11.30
N PHE A 64 -9.86 8.30 11.61
CA PHE A 64 -10.86 9.22 12.14
C PHE A 64 -10.83 10.52 11.33
N THR A 65 -11.95 10.88 10.73
CA THR A 65 -12.11 12.11 9.94
C THR A 65 -12.12 13.33 10.87
N LEU A 66 -11.09 14.15 10.77
CA LEU A 66 -10.94 15.38 11.54
C LEU A 66 -11.75 16.53 10.92
N TYR A 67 -11.66 16.63 9.59
CA TYR A 67 -12.35 17.65 8.80
C TYR A 67 -12.67 17.10 7.41
N GLU A 68 -13.83 17.47 6.87
CA GLU A 68 -14.32 17.03 5.55
C GLU A 68 -15.17 18.13 4.90
N GLU A 69 -14.86 18.39 3.63
CA GLU A 69 -15.64 19.20 2.70
C GLU A 69 -15.82 18.46 1.38
N GLU A 70 -16.52 19.07 0.42
CA GLU A 70 -16.88 18.43 -0.85
C GLU A 70 -15.65 17.89 -1.62
N ASP A 71 -14.55 18.64 -1.63
CA ASP A 71 -13.37 18.30 -2.42
C ASP A 71 -12.22 17.72 -1.62
N PHE A 72 -12.27 17.69 -0.29
CA PHE A 72 -11.19 17.12 0.51
C PHE A 72 -11.62 16.59 1.87
N LYS A 73 -10.90 15.57 2.34
CA LYS A 73 -11.05 14.97 3.64
C LYS A 73 -9.72 14.84 4.34
N PHE A 74 -9.61 15.44 5.52
CA PHE A 74 -8.45 15.36 6.39
C PHE A 74 -8.71 14.42 7.56
N SER A 75 -7.81 13.48 7.82
CA SER A 75 -8.01 12.39 8.78
C SER A 75 -6.74 12.08 9.57
N ALA A 76 -6.93 11.59 10.79
CA ALA A 76 -5.90 10.85 11.51
C ALA A 76 -6.02 9.37 11.15
N ILE A 77 -4.91 8.68 10.93
CA ILE A 77 -4.88 7.28 10.49
C ILE A 77 -3.90 6.45 11.32
N ILE A 78 -4.17 5.16 11.39
CA ILE A 78 -3.27 4.14 11.92
C ILE A 78 -3.14 3.00 10.89
N ASP A 79 -1.94 2.45 10.79
CA ASP A 79 -1.63 1.26 9.99
C ASP A 79 -0.90 0.24 10.88
N PRO A 80 -1.56 -0.87 11.27
CA PRO A 80 -0.93 -1.91 12.09
C PRO A 80 0.09 -2.76 11.31
N LEU A 81 0.13 -2.65 9.98
CA LEU A 81 0.94 -3.48 9.09
C LEU A 81 1.85 -2.64 8.17
N GLY A 82 2.39 -1.53 8.70
CA GLY A 82 3.30 -0.67 7.94
C GLY A 82 4.48 -1.46 7.34
N GLY A 83 4.79 -1.21 6.06
CA GLY A 83 5.81 -1.92 5.30
C GLY A 83 5.37 -3.26 4.70
N TYR A 84 4.30 -3.90 5.20
CA TYR A 84 3.89 -5.24 4.74
C TYR A 84 3.40 -5.26 3.30
N PHE A 85 2.45 -4.40 2.96
CA PHE A 85 1.86 -4.38 1.62
C PHE A 85 2.77 -3.72 0.58
N ASP A 86 3.78 -2.96 1.00
CA ASP A 86 4.82 -2.39 0.14
C ASP A 86 5.94 -3.38 -0.18
N GLY A 87 5.96 -4.55 0.49
CA GLY A 87 6.93 -5.61 0.27
C GLY A 87 8.22 -5.47 1.09
N PHE A 88 8.28 -4.53 2.04
CA PHE A 88 9.44 -4.34 2.91
C PHE A 88 9.63 -5.46 3.95
N THR A 89 8.59 -6.23 4.27
CA THR A 89 8.73 -7.32 5.25
C THR A 89 9.38 -8.55 4.64
N VAL A 90 10.39 -9.09 5.32
CA VAL A 90 11.06 -10.33 4.93
C VAL A 90 11.47 -11.12 6.17
N LYS A 91 11.31 -12.44 6.09
CA LYS A 91 11.82 -13.36 7.12
C LYS A 91 13.16 -13.93 6.71
N ALA A 92 14.08 -14.08 7.65
CA ALA A 92 15.39 -14.66 7.44
C ALA A 92 15.34 -16.00 6.68
N LYS A 93 14.38 -16.87 7.07
CA LYS A 93 14.15 -18.18 6.44
C LYS A 93 13.71 -18.14 4.97
N ASP A 94 13.17 -17.00 4.51
CA ASP A 94 12.66 -16.80 3.14
C ASP A 94 13.73 -16.18 2.23
N MET A 95 14.90 -15.83 2.79
CA MET A 95 16.03 -15.29 2.04
C MET A 95 16.77 -16.40 1.28
N ASP A 96 17.40 -16.01 0.19
CA ASP A 96 18.26 -16.91 -0.61
C ASP A 96 19.41 -17.47 0.23
N LYS A 97 19.91 -18.65 -0.17
CA LYS A 97 21.04 -19.30 0.50
C LYS A 97 22.26 -18.38 0.60
N GLY A 98 22.75 -18.21 1.81
CA GLY A 98 23.87 -17.32 2.15
C GLY A 98 23.46 -15.92 2.60
N TYR A 99 22.13 -15.67 2.70
CA TYR A 99 21.51 -14.46 3.25
C TYR A 99 20.54 -14.76 4.39
N GLU A 100 20.34 -16.01 4.77
CA GLU A 100 19.28 -16.50 5.68
C GLU A 100 19.58 -16.27 7.17
N LYS A 101 20.64 -15.57 7.53
CA LYS A 101 20.99 -15.25 8.92
C LYS A 101 20.89 -13.74 9.22
N ILE A 102 19.97 -13.07 8.57
CA ILE A 102 19.59 -11.69 8.91
C ILE A 102 18.56 -11.71 10.04
N GLU A 103 18.33 -10.57 10.67
CA GLU A 103 17.17 -10.39 11.54
C GLU A 103 15.90 -10.28 10.69
N ASP A 104 14.78 -10.80 11.21
CA ASP A 104 13.48 -10.67 10.54
C ASP A 104 13.10 -9.19 10.41
N ARG A 105 12.61 -8.79 9.24
CA ARG A 105 12.05 -7.46 9.00
C ARG A 105 10.53 -7.57 9.05
N ASP A 106 9.98 -7.26 10.22
CA ASP A 106 8.53 -7.36 10.48
C ASP A 106 7.80 -6.07 10.15
N SER A 107 6.48 -6.20 9.90
CA SER A 107 5.62 -5.02 9.80
C SER A 107 5.60 -4.26 11.13
N LYS A 108 5.50 -2.93 11.05
CA LYS A 108 5.48 -2.06 12.21
C LYS A 108 4.18 -1.28 12.29
N PHE A 109 3.75 -1.00 13.50
CA PHE A 109 2.63 -0.12 13.73
C PHE A 109 3.03 1.31 13.36
N MET A 110 2.18 1.97 12.57
CA MET A 110 2.36 3.36 12.18
C MET A 110 1.09 4.16 12.44
N TYR A 111 1.24 5.46 12.67
CA TYR A 111 0.15 6.40 12.83
C TYR A 111 0.47 7.71 12.13
N GLY A 112 -0.53 8.45 11.71
CA GLY A 112 -0.24 9.67 10.96
C GLY A 112 -1.48 10.44 10.53
N LEU A 113 -1.26 11.27 9.53
CA LEU A 113 -2.26 12.14 8.94
C LEU A 113 -2.47 11.78 7.47
N ASN A 114 -3.67 11.98 7.01
CA ASN A 114 -4.09 11.66 5.64
C ASN A 114 -4.96 12.79 5.08
N LEU A 115 -4.70 13.15 3.84
CA LEU A 115 -5.48 14.07 3.05
C LEU A 115 -5.93 13.37 1.77
N ASP A 116 -7.23 13.11 1.64
CA ASP A 116 -7.87 12.73 0.38
C ASP A 116 -8.42 14.00 -0.28
N PHE A 117 -8.30 14.13 -1.60
CA PHE A 117 -8.79 15.29 -2.33
C PHE A 117 -9.22 14.95 -3.75
N ASN A 118 -10.16 15.73 -4.27
CA ASN A 118 -10.64 15.64 -5.65
C ASN A 118 -10.02 16.77 -6.47
N LEU A 119 -9.29 16.46 -7.52
CA LEU A 119 -8.80 17.44 -8.49
C LEU A 119 -9.81 17.71 -9.61
N SER A 120 -10.66 16.73 -9.89
CA SER A 120 -11.79 16.83 -10.84
C SER A 120 -12.76 15.68 -10.59
N GLU A 121 -13.87 15.64 -11.35
CA GLU A 121 -14.87 14.55 -11.26
C GLU A 121 -14.26 13.13 -11.43
N ASN A 122 -13.13 13.02 -12.11
CA ASN A 122 -12.51 11.74 -12.43
C ASN A 122 -11.06 11.61 -11.94
N VAL A 123 -10.49 12.60 -11.24
CA VAL A 123 -9.12 12.57 -10.76
C VAL A 123 -9.09 12.79 -9.25
N PHE A 124 -8.60 11.78 -8.55
CA PHE A 124 -8.51 11.74 -7.09
C PHE A 124 -7.06 11.68 -6.65
N GLY A 125 -6.77 12.35 -5.56
CA GLY A 125 -5.46 12.33 -4.94
C GLY A 125 -5.55 11.95 -3.47
N ASN A 126 -4.44 11.40 -3.00
CA ASN A 126 -4.23 11.09 -1.59
C ASN A 126 -2.80 11.45 -1.22
N ILE A 127 -2.62 12.08 -0.08
CA ILE A 127 -1.32 12.32 0.53
C ILE A 127 -1.41 11.89 1.99
N ASN A 128 -0.47 11.08 2.44
CA ASN A 128 -0.35 10.75 3.85
C ASN A 128 1.09 10.82 4.32
N TYR A 129 1.25 11.07 5.62
CA TYR A 129 2.52 10.98 6.32
C TYR A 129 2.32 10.21 7.62
N MET A 130 3.12 9.18 7.80
CA MET A 130 2.99 8.23 8.90
C MET A 130 4.29 8.14 9.67
N PHE A 131 4.16 8.17 10.98
CA PHE A 131 5.23 8.01 11.98
C PHE A 131 5.24 6.59 12.49
N GLY A 132 6.42 6.03 12.71
CA GLY A 132 6.60 4.70 13.27
C GLY A 132 7.83 4.64 14.19
N GLU A 133 7.90 3.59 15.01
CA GLU A 133 9.06 3.37 15.89
C GLU A 133 10.36 3.19 15.10
N GLU A 134 10.28 2.57 13.94
CA GLU A 134 11.40 2.28 13.05
C GLU A 134 11.47 3.28 11.88
N GLY A 135 11.02 4.52 12.11
CA GLY A 135 11.07 5.60 11.12
C GLY A 135 9.74 5.90 10.45
N ASP A 136 9.77 6.89 9.57
CA ASP A 136 8.62 7.53 8.99
C ASP A 136 8.45 7.21 7.50
N LYS A 137 7.20 7.32 7.03
CA LYS A 137 6.85 7.12 5.62
C LYS A 137 5.86 8.18 5.15
N GLY A 138 6.15 8.81 4.01
CA GLY A 138 5.22 9.67 3.27
C GLY A 138 4.76 9.01 1.98
N GLU A 139 3.49 9.18 1.60
CA GLU A 139 2.95 8.64 0.34
C GLU A 139 2.06 9.67 -0.33
N ALA A 140 2.16 9.76 -1.65
CA ALA A 140 1.27 10.54 -2.49
C ALA A 140 0.81 9.70 -3.69
N TYR A 141 -0.49 9.75 -3.97
CA TYR A 141 -1.12 9.02 -5.08
C TYR A 141 -1.99 9.96 -5.90
N LEU A 142 -2.01 9.75 -7.21
CA LEU A 142 -3.01 10.30 -8.11
C LEU A 142 -3.62 9.16 -8.91
N THR A 143 -4.95 9.10 -8.94
CA THR A 143 -5.72 8.07 -9.63
C THR A 143 -6.76 8.71 -10.53
N TYR A 144 -6.79 8.25 -11.78
CA TYR A 144 -7.86 8.59 -12.72
C TYR A 144 -8.92 7.48 -12.74
N VAL A 145 -10.19 7.84 -12.75
CA VAL A 145 -11.31 6.90 -12.85
C VAL A 145 -11.89 6.95 -14.26
N GLY A 146 -11.61 5.92 -15.05
CA GLY A 146 -12.10 5.79 -16.41
C GLY A 146 -13.26 4.80 -16.52
N TYR A 147 -14.45 5.30 -16.82
CA TYR A 147 -15.63 4.47 -17.09
C TYR A 147 -15.63 4.00 -18.54
N ILE A 148 -15.24 2.73 -18.76
CA ILE A 148 -15.17 2.15 -20.12
C ILE A 148 -16.55 1.68 -20.57
N THR A 149 -17.29 1.05 -19.66
CA THR A 149 -18.68 0.63 -19.87
C THR A 149 -19.46 0.82 -18.58
N ASP A 150 -20.77 0.55 -18.58
CA ASP A 150 -21.59 0.56 -17.35
C ASP A 150 -21.11 -0.45 -16.28
N ARG A 151 -20.28 -1.42 -16.66
CA ARG A 151 -19.78 -2.50 -15.78
C ARG A 151 -18.28 -2.52 -15.60
N LEU A 152 -17.52 -1.85 -16.46
CA LEU A 152 -16.06 -1.88 -16.45
C LEU A 152 -15.50 -0.49 -16.18
N VAL A 153 -14.74 -0.39 -15.10
CA VAL A 153 -13.96 0.80 -14.73
C VAL A 153 -12.49 0.47 -14.73
N ILE A 154 -11.67 1.37 -15.21
CA ILE A 154 -10.21 1.29 -15.10
C ILE A 154 -9.69 2.45 -14.24
N LEU A 155 -8.71 2.15 -13.40
CA LEU A 155 -8.13 3.04 -12.40
C LEU A 155 -6.61 3.07 -12.56
N PRO A 156 -6.06 3.77 -13.58
CA PRO A 156 -4.63 4.03 -13.63
C PRO A 156 -4.23 4.98 -12.51
N SER A 157 -3.11 4.68 -11.86
CA SER A 157 -2.58 5.46 -10.74
C SER A 157 -1.08 5.63 -10.86
N ILE A 158 -0.59 6.78 -10.39
CA ILE A 158 0.83 7.03 -10.15
C ILE A 158 1.04 7.31 -8.67
N SER A 159 2.23 6.99 -8.17
CA SER A 159 2.58 7.21 -6.78
C SER A 159 4.01 7.70 -6.61
N ALA A 160 4.24 8.45 -5.55
CA ALA A 160 5.56 8.78 -5.03
C ALA A 160 5.55 8.51 -3.53
N LYS A 161 6.60 7.87 -3.02
CA LYS A 161 6.73 7.57 -1.60
C LYS A 161 8.08 8.04 -1.11
N TYR A 162 8.10 8.49 0.13
CA TYR A 162 9.28 8.88 0.88
C TYR A 162 9.44 7.93 2.06
N TYR A 163 10.68 7.62 2.39
CA TYR A 163 11.07 6.80 3.54
C TYR A 163 12.20 7.50 4.28
N SER A 164 12.07 7.65 5.61
CA SER A 164 13.13 8.19 6.43
C SER A 164 14.34 7.25 6.50
N ASP A 165 15.48 7.76 6.91
CA ASP A 165 16.71 7.00 7.12
C ASP A 165 16.52 5.83 8.10
N ASP A 166 15.83 6.04 9.22
CA ASP A 166 15.53 4.99 10.20
C ASP A 166 14.64 3.90 9.58
N PHE A 167 13.62 4.27 8.78
CA PHE A 167 12.77 3.31 8.07
C PHE A 167 13.61 2.46 7.09
N VAL A 168 14.46 3.12 6.28
CA VAL A 168 15.33 2.43 5.33
C VAL A 168 16.34 1.55 6.06
N ASP A 169 16.95 2.05 7.14
CA ASP A 169 17.91 1.28 7.93
C ASP A 169 17.28 0.04 8.57
N TYR A 170 16.09 0.15 9.14
CA TYR A 170 15.37 -0.99 9.69
C TYR A 170 15.10 -2.06 8.62
N TYR A 171 14.60 -1.69 7.44
CA TYR A 171 14.18 -2.67 6.44
C TYR A 171 15.32 -3.19 5.58
N VAL A 172 16.26 -2.34 5.16
CA VAL A 172 17.32 -2.76 4.22
C VAL A 172 18.73 -2.57 4.77
N GLY A 173 18.88 -2.06 5.98
CA GLY A 173 20.17 -1.97 6.67
C GLY A 173 20.79 -3.35 6.91
N VAL A 174 22.11 -3.37 7.05
CA VAL A 174 22.90 -4.58 7.32
C VAL A 174 23.88 -4.31 8.45
N THR A 175 23.73 -5.02 9.55
CA THR A 175 24.58 -4.90 10.73
C THR A 175 25.89 -5.67 10.55
N LYS A 176 26.91 -5.31 11.35
CA LYS A 176 28.18 -6.05 11.41
C LYS A 176 27.98 -7.52 11.77
N LYS A 177 27.01 -7.82 12.65
CA LYS A 177 26.66 -9.20 13.02
C LYS A 177 26.17 -9.99 11.81
N GLU A 178 25.26 -9.42 11.04
CA GLU A 178 24.72 -10.04 9.84
C GLU A 178 25.79 -10.29 8.78
N VAL A 179 26.76 -9.37 8.63
CA VAL A 179 27.95 -9.60 7.75
C VAL A 179 28.76 -10.80 8.20
N LEU A 180 29.00 -10.96 9.49
CA LEU A 180 29.81 -12.07 10.04
C LEU A 180 29.10 -13.42 9.95
N GLU A 181 27.79 -13.44 10.04
CA GLU A 181 26.99 -14.67 10.07
C GLU A 181 26.56 -15.17 8.66
N ASN A 182 26.55 -14.29 7.66
CA ASN A 182 26.11 -14.62 6.30
C ASN A 182 27.26 -14.74 5.32
N GLU A 183 27.29 -15.83 4.54
CA GLU A 183 28.37 -16.10 3.60
C GLU A 183 28.46 -15.08 2.45
N LYS A 184 27.33 -14.56 1.99
CA LYS A 184 27.22 -13.70 0.81
C LYS A 184 27.11 -12.20 1.12
N ILE A 185 26.86 -11.82 2.36
CA ILE A 185 26.85 -10.43 2.79
C ILE A 185 28.30 -10.02 3.13
N LYS A 186 28.86 -9.06 2.40
CA LYS A 186 30.28 -8.70 2.49
C LYS A 186 30.55 -7.34 3.11
N LYS A 187 29.53 -6.50 3.29
CA LYS A 187 29.66 -5.16 3.85
C LYS A 187 28.44 -4.81 4.70
N GLU A 188 28.68 -4.02 5.74
CA GLU A 188 27.61 -3.34 6.47
C GLU A 188 26.92 -2.36 5.53
N TYR A 189 25.66 -2.09 5.79
CA TYR A 189 24.87 -1.09 5.07
C TYR A 189 24.03 -0.30 6.05
N LYS A 190 24.12 1.01 6.01
CA LYS A 190 23.27 1.91 6.77
C LYS A 190 22.30 2.59 5.82
N GLY A 191 21.01 2.55 6.15
CA GLY A 191 19.97 3.24 5.42
C GLY A 191 20.14 4.76 5.46
N ASP A 192 19.60 5.42 4.45
CA ASP A 192 19.50 6.87 4.35
C ASP A 192 18.15 7.23 3.77
N ASN A 193 17.68 8.46 3.91
CA ASN A 193 16.44 8.93 3.34
C ASN A 193 16.31 8.52 1.88
N SER A 194 15.16 7.99 1.52
CA SER A 194 14.94 7.36 0.23
C SER A 194 13.57 7.67 -0.33
N PHE A 195 13.36 7.36 -1.59
CA PHE A 195 12.07 7.48 -2.24
C PHE A 195 11.79 6.30 -3.18
N SER A 196 10.52 6.11 -3.53
CA SER A 196 10.10 5.27 -4.63
C SER A 196 9.08 5.98 -5.53
N LEU A 197 9.02 5.53 -6.78
CA LEU A 197 8.03 5.99 -7.76
C LEU A 197 7.28 4.79 -8.31
N GLY A 198 5.97 4.89 -8.37
CA GLY A 198 5.11 3.80 -8.79
C GLY A 198 4.12 4.17 -9.87
N ALA A 199 3.73 3.18 -10.66
CA ALA A 199 2.60 3.25 -11.57
C ALA A 199 1.81 1.94 -11.48
N SER A 200 0.49 2.04 -11.48
CA SER A 200 -0.39 0.87 -11.43
C SER A 200 -1.65 1.08 -12.24
N ILE A 201 -2.32 -0.01 -12.53
CA ILE A 201 -3.65 -0.01 -13.12
C ILE A 201 -4.50 -1.05 -12.41
N THR A 202 -5.73 -0.68 -12.08
CA THR A 202 -6.75 -1.59 -11.59
C THR A 202 -7.93 -1.59 -12.56
N ALA A 203 -8.40 -2.76 -12.93
CA ALA A 203 -9.65 -2.95 -13.68
C ALA A 203 -10.69 -3.57 -12.74
N GLU A 204 -11.86 -2.96 -12.68
CA GLU A 204 -12.99 -3.43 -11.88
C GLU A 204 -14.17 -3.76 -12.77
N TYR A 205 -14.66 -4.99 -12.65
CA TYR A 205 -15.79 -5.46 -13.41
C TYR A 205 -16.95 -5.84 -12.48
N SER A 206 -18.09 -5.16 -12.63
CA SER A 206 -19.33 -5.48 -11.91
C SER A 206 -19.99 -6.70 -12.52
N ILE A 207 -19.82 -7.87 -11.88
CA ILE A 207 -20.49 -9.12 -12.27
C ILE A 207 -21.98 -8.96 -12.03
N THR A 208 -22.34 -8.46 -10.85
CA THR A 208 -23.69 -7.99 -10.48
C THR A 208 -23.60 -6.59 -9.90
N GLU A 209 -24.71 -6.00 -9.46
CA GLU A 209 -24.71 -4.71 -8.75
C GLU A 209 -23.91 -4.77 -7.44
N GLN A 210 -23.87 -5.94 -6.78
CA GLN A 210 -23.18 -6.15 -5.49
C GLN A 210 -21.82 -6.82 -5.65
N PHE A 211 -21.61 -7.64 -6.69
CA PHE A 211 -20.40 -8.46 -6.81
C PHE A 211 -19.44 -7.86 -7.82
N ILE A 212 -18.27 -7.48 -7.34
CA ILE A 212 -17.24 -6.82 -8.15
C ILE A 212 -15.98 -7.69 -8.16
N MET A 213 -15.48 -7.97 -9.35
CA MET A 213 -14.16 -8.56 -9.58
C MET A 213 -13.15 -7.46 -9.88
N SER A 214 -11.99 -7.52 -9.25
CA SER A 214 -10.88 -6.61 -9.49
C SER A 214 -9.66 -7.38 -10.01
N ALA A 215 -8.98 -6.82 -11.00
CA ALA A 215 -7.66 -7.28 -11.43
C ALA A 215 -6.73 -6.07 -11.44
N PHE A 216 -5.53 -6.21 -10.90
CA PHE A 216 -4.58 -5.10 -10.82
C PHE A 216 -3.16 -5.54 -11.16
N ALA A 217 -2.37 -4.59 -11.66
CA ALA A 217 -0.95 -4.73 -11.87
C ALA A 217 -0.26 -3.41 -11.60
N GLY A 218 1.00 -3.47 -11.16
CA GLY A 218 1.79 -2.27 -10.91
C GLY A 218 3.29 -2.55 -10.93
N TYR A 219 4.00 -1.46 -11.03
CA TYR A 219 5.45 -1.38 -11.00
C TYR A 219 5.85 -0.28 -10.02
N GLU A 220 6.87 -0.54 -9.22
CA GLU A 220 7.46 0.41 -8.30
C GLU A 220 8.97 0.39 -8.47
N TYR A 221 9.57 1.56 -8.64
CA TYR A 221 11.01 1.79 -8.72
C TYR A 221 11.49 2.35 -7.38
N PHE A 222 12.59 1.83 -6.87
CA PHE A 222 13.26 2.27 -5.65
C PHE A 222 14.59 2.95 -5.99
N ASP A 223 14.91 4.03 -5.31
CA ASP A 223 16.18 4.71 -5.52
C ASP A 223 17.39 3.92 -4.96
N ASP A 224 18.58 4.44 -5.23
CA ASP A 224 19.85 3.79 -4.88
C ASP A 224 20.01 3.54 -3.37
N LYS A 225 19.37 4.35 -2.52
CA LYS A 225 19.45 4.19 -1.05
C LYS A 225 18.69 2.95 -0.54
N ILE A 226 17.84 2.37 -1.34
CA ILE A 226 17.23 1.07 -1.08
C ILE A 226 17.95 -0.01 -1.88
N SER A 227 18.17 0.22 -3.19
CA SER A 227 18.67 -0.82 -4.10
C SER A 227 20.15 -1.19 -3.91
N ASP A 228 20.97 -0.30 -3.36
CA ASP A 228 22.40 -0.56 -3.07
C ASP A 228 22.67 -1.46 -1.84
N SER A 229 21.61 -1.75 -1.06
CA SER A 229 21.73 -2.67 0.07
C SER A 229 22.13 -4.08 -0.38
N PRO A 230 23.06 -4.74 0.33
CA PRO A 230 23.42 -6.13 0.06
C PRO A 230 22.26 -7.11 0.10
N LEU A 231 21.14 -6.77 0.75
CA LEU A 231 19.92 -7.60 0.84
C LEU A 231 19.04 -7.51 -0.40
N ILE A 232 19.25 -6.49 -1.23
CA ILE A 232 18.38 -6.17 -2.35
C ILE A 232 18.91 -6.80 -3.64
N ASP A 233 18.01 -7.39 -4.43
CA ASP A 233 18.30 -8.01 -5.72
C ASP A 233 17.99 -7.07 -6.88
N LYS A 234 16.97 -6.23 -6.74
CA LYS A 234 16.45 -5.36 -7.80
C LYS A 234 16.06 -3.99 -7.28
N ASP A 235 16.25 -2.99 -8.10
CA ASP A 235 15.79 -1.61 -7.89
C ASP A 235 14.29 -1.41 -8.14
N ASN A 236 13.56 -2.50 -8.40
CA ASN A 236 12.16 -2.42 -8.73
C ASN A 236 11.36 -3.63 -8.23
N GLN A 237 10.04 -3.42 -8.12
CA GLN A 237 9.08 -4.47 -7.81
C GLN A 237 7.94 -4.46 -8.82
N VAL A 238 7.66 -5.61 -9.40
CA VAL A 238 6.44 -5.86 -10.19
C VAL A 238 5.46 -6.63 -9.34
N TYR A 239 4.22 -6.22 -9.35
CA TYR A 239 3.15 -6.93 -8.67
C TYR A 239 1.88 -6.99 -9.53
N TYR A 240 1.06 -8.00 -9.28
CA TYR A 240 -0.26 -8.13 -9.88
C TYR A 240 -1.16 -8.99 -9.00
N GLY A 241 -2.45 -8.92 -9.22
CA GLY A 241 -3.39 -9.70 -8.45
C GLY A 241 -4.80 -9.66 -8.98
N VAL A 242 -5.62 -10.48 -8.35
CA VAL A 242 -7.06 -10.53 -8.59
C VAL A 242 -7.78 -10.63 -7.26
N GLY A 243 -8.98 -10.09 -7.21
CA GLY A 243 -9.79 -10.09 -6.01
C GLY A 243 -11.27 -10.01 -6.32
N PHE A 244 -12.04 -10.26 -5.29
CA PHE A 244 -13.50 -10.14 -5.31
C PHE A 244 -13.96 -9.40 -4.08
N ARG A 245 -14.95 -8.54 -4.25
CA ARG A 245 -15.61 -7.86 -3.14
C ARG A 245 -17.12 -7.84 -3.33
N TYR A 246 -17.80 -7.85 -2.22
CA TYR A 246 -19.24 -7.64 -2.13
C TYR A 246 -19.49 -6.21 -1.65
N SER A 247 -20.38 -5.49 -2.33
CA SER A 247 -20.85 -4.16 -1.99
C SER A 247 -22.27 -4.26 -1.45
N PHE A 248 -22.51 -3.67 -0.28
CA PHE A 248 -23.82 -3.70 0.40
C PHE A 248 -24.72 -2.56 -0.05
#